data_9894dbbc155a5080f7a906cd7535b89b
#
_entry.id   9894dbbc155a5080f7a906cd7535b89b
#
_cell.length_a   1.000
_cell.length_b   1.000
_cell.length_c   1.000
_cell.angle_alpha   90.00
_cell.angle_beta   90.00
_cell.angle_gamma   90.00
#
_symmetry.space_group_name_H-M   'P 1'
#
loop_
_entity.id
_entity.type
_entity.pdbx_description
1 polymer ?
#
loop_
_entity_poly.entity_id
_entity_poly.type
_entity_poly.pdbx_seq_one_letter_code
_entity_poly.pdbx_strand_id
1 'polypeptide(L)'
;MSPRRQAVRVPDAKVALSTASVYPESTAAAFEIAGRLGYDGVEVMVMTDSVSQDPEALKRLSDHYAMPILAVHAPCLLVTQRVWGTDPWGKLVRTRAAA
;
A
#
# COMPACT_ATOMS: atom_id res chain seq x y z
N MET A 1 -21.18 -9.29 -5.80
CA MET A 1 -20.99 -9.14 -4.34
C MET A 1 -21.87 -10.13 -3.62
N SER A 2 -21.35 -10.78 -2.60
CA SER A 2 -22.11 -11.79 -1.89
C SER A 2 -23.13 -11.15 -0.93
N PRO A 3 -24.29 -11.80 -0.69
CA PRO A 3 -25.25 -11.31 0.29
C PRO A 3 -24.67 -11.15 1.69
N ARG A 4 -23.76 -12.06 2.05
CA ARG A 4 -23.09 -12.01 3.35
C ARG A 4 -22.30 -10.71 3.53
N ARG A 5 -21.58 -10.30 2.50
CA ARG A 5 -20.80 -9.06 2.56
C ARG A 5 -21.72 -7.86 2.69
N GLN A 6 -22.84 -7.86 1.99
CA GLN A 6 -23.79 -6.78 2.09
C GLN A 6 -24.40 -6.69 3.47
N ALA A 7 -24.71 -7.86 4.07
CA ALA A 7 -25.35 -7.90 5.39
C ALA A 7 -24.48 -7.32 6.50
N VAL A 8 -23.14 -7.42 6.37
CA VAL A 8 -22.21 -6.93 7.40
C VAL A 8 -21.52 -5.62 7.01
N ARG A 9 -22.00 -5.00 5.94
CA ARG A 9 -21.41 -3.77 5.46
C ARG A 9 -21.65 -2.64 6.45
N VAL A 10 -20.55 -1.94 6.78
CA VAL A 10 -20.61 -0.73 7.62
C VAL A 10 -20.73 0.47 6.69
N PRO A 11 -21.74 1.34 6.87
CA PRO A 11 -21.84 2.56 6.07
C PRO A 11 -20.56 3.38 6.18
N ASP A 12 -20.12 3.95 5.07
CA ASP A 12 -18.91 4.77 4.96
C ASP A 12 -17.59 4.01 5.15
N ALA A 13 -17.66 2.70 5.34
CA ALA A 13 -16.47 1.89 5.40
C ALA A 13 -15.77 1.85 4.04
N LYS A 14 -14.44 1.97 4.07
CA LYS A 14 -13.61 1.87 2.87
C LYS A 14 -12.92 0.53 2.85
N VAL A 15 -12.79 -0.03 1.64
CA VAL A 15 -12.09 -1.30 1.46
C VAL A 15 -10.86 -1.04 0.62
N ALA A 16 -9.70 -1.36 1.19
CA ALA A 16 -8.42 -1.16 0.53
C ALA A 16 -7.82 -2.49 0.08
N LEU A 17 -7.15 -2.48 -1.07
CA LEU A 17 -6.34 -3.60 -1.51
C LEU A 17 -4.93 -3.42 -0.99
N SER A 18 -4.40 -4.41 -0.28
CA SER A 18 -2.99 -4.38 0.11
C SER A 18 -2.11 -4.66 -1.10
N THR A 19 -1.08 -3.85 -1.31
CA THR A 19 -0.12 -4.09 -2.39
C THR A 19 0.60 -5.43 -2.23
N ALA A 20 0.71 -5.92 -1.00
CA ALA A 20 1.33 -7.22 -0.73
C ALA A 20 0.45 -8.38 -1.17
N SER A 21 -0.86 -8.19 -1.26
CA SER A 21 -1.79 -9.28 -1.59
C SER A 21 -1.68 -9.74 -3.04
N VAL A 22 -1.09 -8.93 -3.91
CA VAL A 22 -0.92 -9.26 -5.32
C VAL A 22 0.52 -9.67 -5.67
N TYR A 23 1.34 -9.86 -4.66
CA TYR A 23 2.71 -10.34 -4.89
C TYR A 23 2.69 -11.61 -5.75
N PRO A 24 3.55 -11.76 -6.76
CA PRO A 24 4.76 -10.96 -7.02
C PRO A 24 4.56 -9.76 -7.94
N GLU A 25 3.33 -9.33 -8.19
CA GLU A 25 3.09 -8.14 -8.99
C GLU A 25 3.67 -6.90 -8.30
N SER A 26 4.04 -5.91 -9.11
CA SER A 26 4.68 -4.70 -8.59
C SER A 26 3.70 -3.82 -7.82
N THR A 27 4.26 -2.89 -7.04
CA THR A 27 3.45 -1.87 -6.37
C THR A 27 2.61 -1.08 -7.37
N ALA A 28 3.19 -0.72 -8.50
CA ALA A 28 2.44 -0.01 -9.55
C ALA A 28 1.28 -0.85 -10.09
N ALA A 29 1.51 -2.14 -10.32
CA ALA A 29 0.46 -3.05 -10.78
C ALA A 29 -0.67 -3.17 -9.76
N ALA A 30 -0.35 -3.12 -8.47
CA ALA A 30 -1.37 -3.18 -7.43
C ALA A 30 -2.36 -2.02 -7.52
N PHE A 31 -1.89 -0.81 -7.82
CA PHE A 31 -2.77 0.34 -8.00
C PHE A 31 -3.72 0.13 -9.19
N GLU A 32 -3.21 -0.38 -10.29
CA GLU A 32 -4.03 -0.67 -11.46
C GLU A 32 -5.07 -1.75 -11.14
N ILE A 33 -4.66 -2.82 -10.48
CA ILE A 33 -5.55 -3.91 -10.10
C ILE A 33 -6.64 -3.41 -9.17
N ALA A 34 -6.29 -2.60 -8.17
CA ALA A 34 -7.26 -2.05 -7.23
C ALA A 34 -8.33 -1.22 -7.95
N GLY A 35 -7.92 -0.42 -8.92
CA GLY A 35 -8.86 0.38 -9.71
C GLY A 35 -9.77 -0.49 -10.54
N ARG A 36 -9.20 -1.48 -11.21
CA ARG A 36 -9.97 -2.39 -12.08
C ARG A 36 -10.98 -3.21 -11.28
N LEU A 37 -10.64 -3.62 -10.07
CA LEU A 37 -11.51 -4.44 -9.23
C LEU A 37 -12.48 -3.62 -8.38
N GLY A 38 -12.38 -2.30 -8.38
CA GLY A 38 -13.34 -1.44 -7.70
C GLY A 38 -13.09 -1.26 -6.21
N TYR A 39 -11.84 -1.36 -5.77
CA TYR A 39 -11.48 -1.03 -4.38
C TYR A 39 -11.57 0.47 -4.15
N ASP A 40 -11.75 0.88 -2.90
CA ASP A 40 -11.82 2.29 -2.52
C ASP A 40 -10.45 2.94 -2.45
N GLY A 41 -9.43 2.15 -2.26
CA GLY A 41 -8.05 2.62 -2.18
C GLY A 41 -7.09 1.47 -2.03
N VAL A 42 -5.85 1.80 -1.69
CA VAL A 42 -4.81 0.80 -1.45
C VAL A 42 -4.18 0.98 -0.07
N GLU A 43 -3.72 -0.13 0.47
CA GLU A 43 -2.78 -0.13 1.59
C GLU A 43 -1.41 -0.43 1.01
N VAL A 44 -0.49 0.49 1.16
CA VAL A 44 0.87 0.31 0.64
C VAL A 44 1.71 -0.46 1.65
N MET A 45 2.19 -1.62 1.24
CA MET A 45 3.21 -2.34 1.98
C MET A 45 4.57 -1.82 1.53
N VAL A 46 5.32 -1.25 2.45
CA VAL A 46 6.67 -0.77 2.15
C VAL A 46 7.59 -1.99 2.10
N MET A 47 8.14 -2.23 0.92
CA MET A 47 8.95 -3.43 0.64
C MET A 47 10.31 -3.04 0.08
N THR A 48 10.97 -3.98 -0.56
CA THR A 48 12.33 -3.75 -1.10
C THR A 48 12.34 -2.97 -2.40
N ASP A 49 11.22 -2.92 -3.11
CA ASP A 49 11.15 -2.18 -4.36
C ASP A 49 11.21 -0.67 -4.12
N SER A 50 11.89 0.03 -5.01
CA SER A 50 12.11 1.47 -4.84
C SER A 50 10.82 2.27 -4.83
N VAL A 51 9.82 1.85 -5.59
CA VAL A 51 8.54 2.57 -5.69
C VAL A 51 7.81 2.58 -4.35
N SER A 52 7.78 1.46 -3.64
CA SER A 52 7.09 1.39 -2.35
C SER A 52 7.75 2.26 -1.28
N GLN A 53 9.00 2.68 -1.50
CA GLN A 53 9.74 3.52 -0.58
C GLN A 53 9.81 4.99 -1.02
N ASP A 54 9.19 5.32 -2.16
CA ASP A 54 9.29 6.65 -2.77
C ASP A 54 7.93 7.35 -2.70
N PRO A 55 7.77 8.33 -1.79
CA PRO A 55 6.48 9.00 -1.64
C PRO A 55 6.04 9.75 -2.91
N GLU A 56 6.96 10.28 -3.69
CA GLU A 56 6.62 10.97 -4.93
C GLU A 56 6.08 9.99 -5.97
N ALA A 57 6.72 8.82 -6.09
CA ALA A 57 6.24 7.80 -7.01
C ALA A 57 4.87 7.28 -6.59
N LEU A 58 4.66 7.05 -5.30
CA LEU A 58 3.37 6.60 -4.77
C LEU A 58 2.28 7.62 -5.01
N LYS A 59 2.59 8.90 -4.84
CA LYS A 59 1.63 9.96 -5.10
C LYS A 59 1.23 9.99 -6.57
N ARG A 60 2.20 9.85 -7.47
CA ARG A 60 1.92 9.81 -8.92
C ARG A 60 1.01 8.63 -9.28
N LEU A 61 1.24 7.46 -8.67
CA LEU A 61 0.40 6.29 -8.91
C LEU A 61 -1.02 6.53 -8.39
N SER A 62 -1.13 7.07 -7.19
CA SER A 62 -2.43 7.38 -6.59
C SER A 62 -3.22 8.35 -7.49
N ASP A 63 -2.56 9.38 -7.98
CA ASP A 63 -3.21 10.37 -8.83
C ASP A 63 -3.57 9.78 -10.20
N HIS A 64 -2.66 9.01 -10.79
CA HIS A 64 -2.87 8.42 -12.12
C HIS A 64 -4.07 7.46 -12.15
N TYR A 65 -4.20 6.63 -11.13
CA TYR A 65 -5.26 5.63 -11.08
C TYR A 65 -6.47 6.08 -10.26
N ALA A 66 -6.46 7.32 -9.77
CA ALA A 66 -7.50 7.84 -8.89
C ALA A 66 -7.77 6.86 -7.73
N MET A 67 -6.70 6.35 -7.14
CA MET A 67 -6.75 5.30 -6.14
C MET A 67 -6.03 5.80 -4.89
N PRO A 68 -6.78 6.32 -3.88
CA PRO A 68 -6.15 6.90 -2.70
C PRO A 68 -5.39 5.86 -1.88
N ILE A 69 -4.32 6.33 -1.24
CA ILE A 69 -3.58 5.51 -0.29
C ILE A 69 -4.25 5.69 1.06
N LEU A 70 -4.92 4.65 1.53
CA LEU A 70 -5.70 4.70 2.76
C LEU A 70 -4.89 4.30 3.98
N ALA A 71 -3.81 3.56 3.79
CA ALA A 71 -2.96 3.09 4.89
C ALA A 71 -1.58 2.77 4.36
N VAL A 72 -0.61 2.80 5.25
CA VAL A 72 0.75 2.37 4.95
C VAL A 72 1.13 1.32 5.99
N HIS A 73 1.56 0.17 5.50
CA HIS A 73 2.05 -0.90 6.36
C HIS A 73 3.56 -0.78 6.45
N ALA A 74 4.03 -0.39 7.62
CA ALA A 74 5.45 -0.23 7.85
C ALA A 74 6.16 -1.58 7.77
N PRO A 75 7.37 -1.61 7.21
CA PRO A 75 8.14 -2.85 7.16
C PRO A 75 8.56 -3.26 8.57
N CYS A 76 8.40 -4.53 8.89
CA CYS A 76 8.75 -5.00 10.22
C CYS A 76 9.88 -6.03 10.23
N LEU A 77 9.91 -6.96 9.30
CA LEU A 77 10.91 -8.03 9.31
C LEU A 77 11.99 -7.84 8.26
N LEU A 78 11.58 -7.60 7.02
CA LEU A 78 12.51 -7.60 5.91
C LEU A 78 13.47 -6.42 5.92
N VAL A 79 13.10 -5.34 6.56
CA VAL A 79 13.85 -4.09 6.46
C VAL A 79 14.76 -3.82 7.63
N THR A 80 14.78 -4.70 8.62
CA THR A 80 15.58 -4.44 9.81
C THR A 80 17.06 -4.49 9.52
N GLN A 81 17.49 -5.30 8.57
CA GLN A 81 18.92 -5.49 8.29
C GLN A 81 19.30 -5.29 6.85
N ARG A 82 18.45 -5.70 5.92
CA ARG A 82 18.83 -5.73 4.51
C ARG A 82 18.48 -4.47 3.75
N VAL A 83 17.31 -3.92 4.03
CA VAL A 83 16.80 -2.80 3.26
C VAL A 83 17.14 -1.49 3.92
N TRP A 84 16.87 -1.39 5.21
CA TRP A 84 16.99 -0.14 5.95
C TRP A 84 18.12 -0.18 6.96
N GLY A 85 18.86 -1.27 7.00
CA GLY A 85 19.94 -1.45 7.92
C GLY A 85 19.48 -1.53 9.36
N THR A 86 20.41 -1.27 10.28
CA THR A 86 20.11 -1.29 11.72
C THR A 86 19.83 0.11 12.27
N ASP A 87 19.82 1.12 11.42
CA ASP A 87 19.61 2.50 11.84
C ASP A 87 18.12 2.75 12.12
N PRO A 88 17.72 2.90 13.39
CA PRO A 88 16.31 3.14 13.71
C PRO A 88 15.78 4.46 13.17
N TRP A 89 16.63 5.47 13.08
CA TRP A 89 16.24 6.76 12.56
C TRP A 89 15.94 6.70 11.07
N GLY A 90 16.81 6.04 10.31
CA GLY A 90 16.59 5.85 8.88
C GLY A 90 15.31 5.10 8.60
N LYS A 91 15.04 4.06 9.38
CA LYS A 91 13.82 3.28 9.26
C LYS A 91 12.58 4.13 9.53
N LEU A 92 12.61 4.92 10.60
CA LEU A 92 11.50 5.77 10.97
C LEU A 92 11.23 6.85 9.92
N VAL A 93 12.28 7.49 9.43
CA VAL A 93 12.16 8.54 8.41
C VAL A 93 11.58 7.96 7.13
N ARG A 94 12.05 6.80 6.68
CA ARG A 94 11.53 6.17 5.46
C ARG A 94 10.06 5.78 5.61
N THR A 95 9.68 5.26 6.76
CA THR A 95 8.29 4.90 7.02
C THR A 95 7.39 6.13 6.98
N ARG A 96 7.82 7.23 7.60
CA ARG A 96 7.07 8.48 7.59
C ARG A 96 6.96 9.07 6.20
N ALA A 97 8.02 9.01 5.43
CA ALA A 97 8.02 9.51 4.06
C ALA A 97 7.03 8.74 3.17
N ALA A 98 6.88 7.44 3.42
CA ALA A 98 5.95 6.61 2.67
C ALA A 98 4.49 6.87 3.06
N ALA A 99 4.27 7.32 4.28
CA ALA A 99 2.92 7.65 4.72
C ALA A 99 2.42 8.94 4.11
#